data_b6a755f47236b86f8f322eefe6597f8c
#
_entry.id   b6a755f47236b86f8f322eefe6597f8c
#
_cell.length_a   1.000
_cell.length_b   1.000
_cell.length_c   1.000
_cell.angle_alpha   90.00
_cell.angle_beta   90.00
_cell.angle_gamma   90.00
#
_symmetry.space_group_name_H-M   'P 1'
#
loop_
_entity.id
_entity.type
_entity.pdbx_description
1 polymer ?
#
loop_
_entity_poly.entity_id
_entity_poly.type
_entity_poly.pdbx_seq_one_letter_code
_entity_poly.pdbx_strand_id
1 'polypeptide(L)'
;MKEIKYLEVNESWADSTIIDTGDYVFVGYCMGNEGRPIEEQINGAFTALESRLSKVGLNLESVVKIDCLFKDINDLNLLPEIIKKRFNGKYPVRKAFTSDFIREGIKFQIDAISYRKH
;
A
#
# COMPACT_ATOMS: atom_id res chain seq x y z
N MET A 1 -25.04 -7.41 10.56
CA MET A 1 -24.09 -6.28 10.55
C MET A 1 -22.68 -6.81 10.69
N LYS A 2 -21.79 -6.35 9.83
CA LYS A 2 -20.39 -6.76 9.89
C LYS A 2 -19.64 -5.94 10.92
N GLU A 3 -18.85 -6.63 11.71
CA GLU A 3 -18.01 -5.99 12.71
C GLU A 3 -16.77 -5.38 12.05
N ILE A 4 -16.38 -4.17 12.45
CA ILE A 4 -15.16 -3.54 11.98
C ILE A 4 -14.00 -4.08 12.83
N LYS A 5 -12.99 -4.59 12.14
CA LYS A 5 -11.78 -5.12 12.77
C LYS A 5 -10.60 -4.19 12.56
N TYR A 6 -9.87 -3.93 13.63
CA TYR A 6 -8.70 -3.08 13.65
C TYR A 6 -7.48 -3.98 13.87
N LEU A 7 -6.55 -4.02 12.90
CA LEU A 7 -5.39 -4.89 12.96
C LEU A 7 -4.10 -4.07 13.01
N GLU A 8 -3.08 -4.64 13.64
CA GLU A 8 -1.77 -4.01 13.79
C GLU A 8 -1.89 -2.59 14.35
N VAL A 9 -2.60 -2.50 15.49
CA VAL A 9 -2.83 -1.24 16.18
C VAL A 9 -1.54 -0.79 16.87
N ASN A 10 -1.18 0.46 16.68
CA ASN A 10 -0.05 1.07 17.37
C ASN A 10 -0.58 2.10 18.35
N GLU A 11 -0.54 1.77 19.63
CA GLU A 11 -1.06 2.66 20.69
C GLU A 11 -0.23 3.94 20.82
N SER A 12 1.09 3.85 20.62
CA SER A 12 1.97 5.01 20.78
C SER A 12 1.69 6.09 19.75
N TRP A 13 1.41 5.68 18.51
CA TRP A 13 1.14 6.61 17.41
C TRP A 13 -0.36 6.78 17.15
N ALA A 14 -1.19 6.02 17.89
CA ALA A 14 -2.65 6.09 17.81
C ALA A 14 -3.18 5.83 16.40
N ASP A 15 -2.69 4.77 15.77
CA ASP A 15 -3.18 4.37 14.45
C ASP A 15 -3.34 2.86 14.34
N SER A 16 -4.08 2.47 13.32
CA SER A 16 -4.21 1.08 12.88
C SER A 16 -3.59 0.97 11.51
N THR A 17 -2.89 -0.13 11.24
CA THR A 17 -2.30 -0.36 9.93
C THR A 17 -3.33 -0.91 8.96
N ILE A 18 -4.28 -1.70 9.45
CA ILE A 18 -5.32 -2.33 8.63
C ILE A 18 -6.66 -2.17 9.33
N ILE A 19 -7.68 -1.74 8.58
CA ILE A 19 -9.06 -1.74 9.06
C ILE A 19 -9.89 -2.57 8.10
N ASP A 20 -10.50 -3.62 8.59
CA ASP A 20 -11.36 -4.51 7.81
C ASP A 20 -12.81 -4.26 8.18
N THR A 21 -13.57 -3.69 7.25
CA THR A 21 -14.99 -3.39 7.45
C THR A 21 -15.90 -4.54 7.02
N GLY A 22 -15.32 -5.61 6.50
CA GLY A 22 -16.07 -6.70 5.88
C GLY A 22 -16.11 -6.56 4.37
N ASP A 23 -16.66 -5.47 3.86
CA ASP A 23 -16.72 -5.22 2.41
C ASP A 23 -15.45 -4.57 1.90
N TYR A 24 -14.93 -3.60 2.62
CA TYR A 24 -13.72 -2.89 2.26
C TYR A 24 -12.64 -3.08 3.31
N VAL A 25 -11.41 -3.15 2.84
CA VAL A 25 -10.24 -3.18 3.70
C VAL A 25 -9.39 -1.96 3.38
N PHE A 26 -9.09 -1.19 4.42
CA PHE A 26 -8.25 0.00 4.33
C PHE A 26 -6.88 -0.37 4.86
N VAL A 27 -5.84 -0.19 4.03
CA VAL A 27 -4.47 -0.47 4.44
C VAL A 27 -3.73 0.85 4.49
N GLY A 28 -3.17 1.15 5.66
CA GLY A 28 -2.39 2.35 5.87
C GLY A 28 -1.07 2.29 5.13
N TYR A 29 -0.25 3.30 5.31
CA TYR A 29 0.98 3.43 4.55
C TYR A 29 1.82 2.14 4.58
N CYS A 30 2.26 1.74 3.38
CA CYS A 30 3.15 0.61 3.18
C CYS A 30 4.47 1.13 2.63
N MET A 31 5.57 0.66 3.19
CA MET A 31 6.91 0.97 2.73
C MET A 31 7.82 -0.21 3.01
N GLY A 32 8.96 -0.26 2.36
CA GLY A 32 9.92 -1.33 2.57
C GLY A 32 11.27 -0.95 2.03
N ASN A 33 12.28 -1.72 2.43
CA ASN A 33 13.64 -1.55 1.94
C ASN A 33 14.20 -0.14 2.16
N GLU A 34 13.92 0.43 3.34
CA GLU A 34 14.42 1.76 3.72
C GLU A 34 15.91 1.87 3.48
N GLY A 35 16.34 3.00 2.89
CA GLY A 35 17.74 3.24 2.57
C GLY A 35 18.24 2.58 1.29
N ARG A 36 17.42 1.77 0.64
CA ARG A 36 17.79 1.10 -0.60
C ARG A 36 17.37 1.94 -1.82
N PRO A 37 17.84 1.60 -3.03
CA PRO A 37 17.43 2.32 -4.24
C PRO A 37 15.92 2.32 -4.43
N ILE A 38 15.43 3.34 -5.13
CA ILE A 38 13.99 3.58 -5.29
C ILE A 38 13.22 2.37 -5.83
N GLU A 39 13.76 1.66 -6.80
CA GLU A 39 13.06 0.49 -7.37
C GLU A 39 12.85 -0.60 -6.32
N GLU A 40 13.85 -0.83 -5.46
CA GLU A 40 13.72 -1.79 -4.36
C GLU A 40 12.70 -1.31 -3.34
N GLN A 41 12.61 -0.01 -3.09
CA GLN A 41 11.63 0.53 -2.16
C GLN A 41 10.20 0.42 -2.72
N ILE A 42 10.00 0.65 -4.01
CA ILE A 42 8.69 0.47 -4.63
C ILE A 42 8.26 -0.99 -4.49
N ASN A 43 9.13 -1.93 -4.85
CA ASN A 43 8.83 -3.35 -4.70
C ASN A 43 8.59 -3.75 -3.24
N GLY A 44 9.37 -3.21 -2.32
CA GLY A 44 9.20 -3.47 -0.90
C GLY A 44 7.86 -2.97 -0.36
N ALA A 45 7.39 -1.83 -0.84
CA ALA A 45 6.10 -1.29 -0.45
C ALA A 45 4.95 -2.21 -0.91
N PHE A 46 5.01 -2.70 -2.16
CA PHE A 46 3.99 -3.64 -2.65
C PHE A 46 4.06 -4.99 -1.94
N THR A 47 5.25 -5.45 -1.60
CA THR A 47 5.40 -6.68 -0.80
C THR A 47 4.76 -6.51 0.58
N ALA A 48 4.96 -5.34 1.21
CA ALA A 48 4.32 -5.04 2.49
C ALA A 48 2.79 -5.01 2.35
N LEU A 49 2.28 -4.43 1.28
CA LEU A 49 0.84 -4.40 1.01
C LEU A 49 0.29 -5.82 0.84
N GLU A 50 0.96 -6.66 0.07
CA GLU A 50 0.55 -8.05 -0.11
C GLU A 50 0.50 -8.81 1.22
N SER A 51 1.52 -8.61 2.04
CA SER A 51 1.60 -9.26 3.35
C SER A 51 0.43 -8.86 4.24
N ARG A 52 0.10 -7.57 4.26
CA ARG A 52 -1.03 -7.07 5.07
C ARG A 52 -2.36 -7.58 4.56
N LEU A 53 -2.56 -7.58 3.25
CA LEU A 53 -3.79 -8.10 2.66
C LEU A 53 -3.97 -9.59 2.93
N SER A 54 -2.88 -10.36 2.93
CA SER A 54 -2.96 -11.79 3.20
C SER A 54 -3.50 -12.09 4.59
N LYS A 55 -3.29 -11.21 5.55
CA LYS A 55 -3.80 -11.37 6.93
C LYS A 55 -5.32 -11.32 7.01
N VAL A 56 -5.95 -10.74 6.00
CA VAL A 56 -7.42 -10.63 5.94
C VAL A 56 -7.99 -11.42 4.75
N GLY A 57 -7.20 -12.36 4.20
CA GLY A 57 -7.64 -13.26 3.14
C GLY A 57 -7.73 -12.62 1.76
N LEU A 58 -7.00 -11.54 1.50
CA LEU A 58 -7.02 -10.82 0.23
C LEU A 58 -5.63 -10.80 -0.42
N ASN A 59 -5.59 -10.37 -1.67
CA ASN A 59 -4.35 -10.21 -2.42
C ASN A 59 -4.43 -8.92 -3.26
N LEU A 60 -3.42 -8.64 -4.07
CA LEU A 60 -3.37 -7.40 -4.85
C LEU A 60 -4.50 -7.25 -5.85
N GLU A 61 -5.09 -8.34 -6.32
CA GLU A 61 -6.21 -8.27 -7.27
C GLU A 61 -7.47 -7.69 -6.64
N SER A 62 -7.55 -7.65 -5.32
CA SER A 62 -8.67 -7.06 -4.60
C SER A 62 -8.54 -5.54 -4.41
N VAL A 63 -7.37 -5.00 -4.70
CA VAL A 63 -7.10 -3.56 -4.49
C VAL A 63 -7.82 -2.74 -5.55
N VAL A 64 -8.63 -1.78 -5.12
CA VAL A 64 -9.40 -0.92 -6.03
C VAL A 64 -8.84 0.50 -6.11
N LYS A 65 -8.06 0.90 -5.13
CA LYS A 65 -7.43 2.22 -5.12
C LYS A 65 -6.08 2.18 -4.42
N ILE A 66 -5.10 2.87 -4.99
CA ILE A 66 -3.83 3.14 -4.32
C ILE A 66 -3.49 4.63 -4.45
N ASP A 67 -2.88 5.16 -3.41
CA ASP A 67 -2.25 6.47 -3.43
C ASP A 67 -0.75 6.25 -3.29
N CYS A 68 0.01 6.80 -4.25
CA CYS A 68 1.46 6.63 -4.31
C CYS A 68 2.15 7.95 -3.97
N LEU A 69 3.04 7.92 -3.00
CA LEU A 69 3.79 9.08 -2.56
C LEU A 69 5.26 8.88 -2.92
N PHE A 70 5.81 9.85 -3.64
CA PHE A 70 7.21 9.83 -4.08
C PHE A 70 7.96 11.01 -3.46
N LYS A 71 9.21 10.78 -3.09
CA LYS A 71 10.09 11.90 -2.74
C LYS A 71 10.45 12.69 -4.00
N ASP A 72 10.67 12.00 -5.11
CA ASP A 72 11.00 12.57 -6.41
C ASP A 72 10.00 12.07 -7.45
N ILE A 73 9.21 12.98 -8.02
CA ILE A 73 8.17 12.59 -8.99
C ILE A 73 8.73 11.94 -10.26
N ASN A 74 9.99 12.18 -10.57
CA ASN A 74 10.63 11.54 -11.72
C ASN A 74 10.67 10.01 -11.58
N ASP A 75 10.62 9.51 -10.35
CA ASP A 75 10.60 8.07 -10.08
C ASP A 75 9.26 7.42 -10.44
N LEU A 76 8.23 8.20 -10.73
CA LEU A 76 6.94 7.68 -11.19
C LEU A 76 7.09 6.82 -12.44
N ASN A 77 8.09 7.08 -13.26
CA ASN A 77 8.32 6.32 -14.48
C ASN A 77 8.60 4.84 -14.23
N LEU A 78 9.04 4.48 -13.04
CA LEU A 78 9.31 3.09 -12.67
C LEU A 78 8.05 2.31 -12.30
N LEU A 79 6.98 3.02 -11.97
CA LEU A 79 5.78 2.41 -11.38
C LEU A 79 4.98 1.53 -12.35
N PRO A 80 4.72 1.94 -13.61
CA PRO A 80 3.85 1.15 -14.49
C PRO A 80 4.32 -0.29 -14.70
N GLU A 81 5.59 -0.53 -14.91
CA GLU A 81 6.10 -1.89 -15.10
C GLU A 81 5.94 -2.76 -13.87
N ILE A 82 6.17 -2.18 -12.70
CA ILE A 82 6.03 -2.90 -11.43
C ILE A 82 4.56 -3.27 -11.21
N ILE A 83 3.65 -2.33 -11.46
CA ILE A 83 2.21 -2.58 -11.32
C ILE A 83 1.75 -3.65 -12.30
N LYS A 84 2.20 -3.59 -13.55
CA LYS A 84 1.83 -4.59 -14.55
C LYS A 84 2.21 -6.00 -14.13
N LYS A 85 3.37 -6.16 -13.50
CA LYS A 85 3.83 -7.47 -13.04
C LYS A 85 3.06 -7.99 -11.85
N ARG A 86 2.56 -7.09 -10.99
CA ARG A 86 1.98 -7.50 -9.69
C ARG A 86 0.46 -7.60 -9.69
N PHE A 87 -0.23 -6.85 -10.53
CA PHE A 87 -1.71 -6.75 -10.47
C PHE A 87 -2.44 -7.59 -11.50
N ASN A 88 -1.71 -8.27 -12.37
CA ASN A 88 -2.30 -9.23 -13.33
C ASN A 88 -3.47 -8.63 -14.14
N GLY A 89 -3.29 -7.40 -14.62
CA GLY A 89 -4.29 -6.72 -15.46
C GLY A 89 -5.42 -6.07 -14.70
N LYS A 90 -5.55 -6.32 -13.40
CA LYS A 90 -6.62 -5.74 -12.57
C LYS A 90 -6.10 -4.50 -11.86
N TYR A 91 -5.92 -3.43 -12.63
CA TYR A 91 -5.26 -2.23 -12.14
C TYR A 91 -6.19 -1.37 -11.29
N PRO A 92 -5.76 -0.95 -10.09
CA PRO A 92 -6.56 -0.05 -9.27
C PRO A 92 -6.54 1.36 -9.84
N VAL A 93 -7.51 2.18 -9.44
CA VAL A 93 -7.37 3.63 -9.66
C VAL A 93 -6.19 4.10 -8.83
N ARG A 94 -5.46 5.10 -9.32
CA ARG A 94 -4.21 5.51 -8.74
C ARG A 94 -4.03 7.01 -8.75
N LYS A 95 -3.46 7.53 -7.67
CA LYS A 95 -2.98 8.90 -7.59
C LYS A 95 -1.49 8.84 -7.25
N ALA A 96 -0.69 9.73 -7.80
CA ALA A 96 0.72 9.86 -7.48
C ALA A 96 1.05 11.33 -7.21
N PHE A 97 1.76 11.60 -6.14
CA PHE A 97 2.16 12.95 -5.77
C PHE A 97 3.45 12.92 -4.97
N THR A 98 4.07 14.08 -4.80
CA THR A 98 5.30 14.19 -4.02
C THR A 98 4.98 14.44 -2.56
N SER A 99 5.86 14.00 -1.70
CA SER A 99 5.72 14.17 -0.26
C SER A 99 7.09 14.14 0.40
N ASP A 100 7.19 14.82 1.53
CA ASP A 100 8.27 14.55 2.47
C ASP A 100 7.83 13.38 3.35
N PHE A 101 8.81 12.63 3.85
CA PHE A 101 8.52 11.46 4.68
C PHE A 101 9.09 11.66 6.08
N ILE A 102 8.44 11.02 7.05
CA ILE A 102 8.86 11.08 8.46
C ILE A 102 10.26 10.49 8.64
N ARG A 103 10.58 9.45 7.84
CA ARG A 103 11.88 8.78 7.93
C ARG A 103 12.74 9.19 6.75
N GLU A 104 13.97 9.56 7.03
CA GLU A 104 14.89 10.11 6.03
C GLU A 104 15.22 9.13 4.90
N GLY A 105 15.32 7.86 5.20
CA GLY A 105 15.69 6.84 4.20
C GLY A 105 14.54 6.38 3.31
N ILE A 106 13.34 6.92 3.46
CA ILE A 106 12.17 6.53 2.68
C ILE A 106 11.96 7.47 1.49
N LYS A 107 11.77 6.88 0.31
CA LYS A 107 11.54 7.60 -0.95
C LYS A 107 10.20 7.27 -1.58
N PHE A 108 9.47 6.31 -1.03
CA PHE A 108 8.21 5.84 -1.60
C PHE A 108 7.31 5.23 -0.53
N GLN A 109 6.03 5.57 -0.59
CA GLN A 109 5.00 4.95 0.24
C GLN A 109 3.74 4.77 -0.58
N ILE A 110 2.94 3.78 -0.23
CA ILE A 110 1.59 3.62 -0.77
C ILE A 110 0.61 3.35 0.37
N ASP A 111 -0.63 3.73 0.16
CA ASP A 111 -1.75 3.21 0.92
C ASP A 111 -2.79 2.68 -0.05
N ALA A 112 -3.74 1.90 0.45
CA ALA A 112 -4.63 1.17 -0.44
C ALA A 112 -6.00 0.95 0.17
N ILE A 113 -7.00 0.83 -0.73
CA ILE A 113 -8.33 0.37 -0.38
C ILE A 113 -8.61 -0.86 -1.23
N SER A 114 -9.04 -1.93 -0.57
CA SER A 114 -9.41 -3.19 -1.23
C SER A 114 -10.88 -3.47 -1.05
N TYR A 115 -11.47 -4.18 -2.01
CA TYR A 115 -12.85 -4.62 -1.95
C TYR A 115 -12.88 -6.15 -1.81
N ARG A 116 -13.64 -6.63 -0.82
CA ARG A 116 -13.81 -8.08 -0.64
C ARG A 116 -14.99 -8.54 -1.47
N LYS A 117 -14.70 -9.40 -2.41
CA LYS A 117 -15.72 -10.02 -3.22
C LYS A 117 -16.37 -11.16 -2.41
N HIS A 118 -17.68 -11.14 -2.34
CA HIS A 118 -18.45 -12.17 -1.63
C HIS A 118 -19.04 -13.21 -2.56
#